data_150f5703efadad9e95c4dbbc3ff21551
#
_entry.id   150f5703efadad9e95c4dbbc3ff21551
#
_cell.length_a   1.000
_cell.length_b   1.000
_cell.length_c   1.000
_cell.angle_alpha   90.00
_cell.angle_beta   90.00
_cell.angle_gamma   90.00
#
_symmetry.space_group_name_H-M   'P 1'
#
loop_
_entity.id
_entity.type
_entity.pdbx_description
1 polymer ?
#
loop_
_entity_poly.entity_id
_entity_poly.type
_entity_poly.pdbx_seq_one_letter_code
_entity_poly.pdbx_strand_id
1 'polypeptide(L)'
;MSFMMALANSTMFTTSGIYHVTSLGLNPFELVLMGTVLELTVLIFEGITGVVADTYSRRISVIIGMFILGSGFTMEGSVLWLTGAGSIISVFAWIVFSQILFGIGWTFVSGANTAWVVDEVGEEQAGAILMRSQRLSLTASLLGIGCSVGLSMITPNLPYLIGGMLYAMLGVLLLIVMKETKFKRQEHAPQASHFKRMTGTWLSGAKVVRKHPLLGVIIAVTLFSGAAYEGYDRLWQPFLISGIGLPDLKVSMAVWFGVVSAAATLLGLGGVRLAEKWIDMKNERKVSAAMLLLTMIRVAAILSLAVAPNFAWAIVSVLIAGASVSISEPVYGTWLNMNLESKTRATVLSMVSQSDALGQTAGGPVVGWIGSRFSIRASILSAGILMLPVLAVFGRIIRKRI
;
A
#
# COMPACT_ATOMS: atom_id res chain seq x y z
N MET A 1 14.22 8.22 -9.77
CA MET A 1 13.17 8.39 -8.77
C MET A 1 12.65 7.05 -8.27
N SER A 2 11.96 6.24 -9.05
CA SER A 2 11.34 4.97 -8.61
C SER A 2 12.34 3.97 -7.97
N PHE A 3 13.56 3.89 -8.47
CA PHE A 3 14.62 3.10 -7.84
C PHE A 3 14.90 3.54 -6.39
N MET A 4 15.12 4.84 -6.15
CA MET A 4 15.41 5.35 -4.81
C MET A 4 14.23 5.23 -3.86
N MET A 5 13.00 5.46 -4.36
CA MET A 5 11.79 5.25 -3.55
C MET A 5 11.63 3.78 -3.15
N ALA A 6 11.82 2.84 -4.08
CA ALA A 6 11.73 1.42 -3.79
C ALA A 6 12.83 0.95 -2.83
N LEU A 7 14.06 1.46 -3.00
CA LEU A 7 15.17 1.22 -2.08
C LEU A 7 14.82 1.70 -0.66
N ALA A 8 14.38 2.95 -0.53
CA ALA A 8 14.01 3.54 0.76
C ALA A 8 12.86 2.79 1.42
N ASN A 9 11.77 2.50 0.67
CA ASN A 9 10.62 1.77 1.18
C ASN A 9 11.00 0.37 1.68
N SER A 10 11.73 -0.41 0.89
CA SER A 10 12.14 -1.75 1.31
C SER A 10 13.13 -1.71 2.47
N THR A 11 13.97 -0.67 2.54
CA THR A 11 14.86 -0.45 3.71
C THR A 11 14.04 -0.22 4.98
N MET A 12 12.98 0.56 4.94
CA MET A 12 12.16 0.86 6.12
C MET A 12 11.21 -0.28 6.50
N PHE A 13 10.46 -0.80 5.53
CA PHE A 13 9.31 -1.65 5.84
C PHE A 13 9.63 -3.14 5.98
N THR A 14 10.80 -3.63 5.55
CA THR A 14 11.16 -5.05 5.69
C THR A 14 11.23 -5.49 7.16
N THR A 15 11.75 -4.65 8.04
CA THR A 15 11.92 -4.94 9.47
C THR A 15 11.10 -4.04 10.38
N SER A 16 10.11 -3.34 9.83
CA SER A 16 9.27 -2.36 10.56
C SER A 16 8.58 -2.94 11.80
N GLY A 17 8.09 -4.17 11.71
CA GLY A 17 7.45 -4.86 12.84
C GLY A 17 8.38 -5.03 14.04
N ILE A 18 9.69 -5.23 13.82
CA ILE A 18 10.67 -5.29 14.91
C ILE A 18 10.69 -3.95 15.64
N TYR A 19 10.82 -2.85 14.91
CA TYR A 19 10.87 -1.51 15.51
C TYR A 19 9.58 -1.17 16.26
N HIS A 20 8.43 -1.36 15.62
CA HIS A 20 7.14 -0.99 16.21
C HIS A 20 6.77 -1.85 17.42
N VAL A 21 7.02 -3.16 17.37
CA VAL A 21 6.60 -4.08 18.42
C VAL A 21 7.63 -4.15 19.55
N THR A 22 8.92 -4.35 19.21
CA THR A 22 9.94 -4.62 20.22
C THR A 22 10.57 -3.37 20.82
N SER A 23 10.69 -2.28 20.02
CA SER A 23 11.32 -1.05 20.48
C SER A 23 10.33 0.00 20.96
N LEU A 24 9.21 0.17 20.25
CA LEU A 24 8.17 1.15 20.58
C LEU A 24 7.05 0.57 21.45
N GLY A 25 6.92 -0.77 21.52
CA GLY A 25 5.92 -1.45 22.35
C GLY A 25 4.48 -1.24 21.89
N LEU A 26 4.24 -0.96 20.61
CA LEU A 26 2.90 -0.71 20.08
C LEU A 26 2.04 -1.97 20.16
N ASN A 27 0.81 -1.80 20.62
CA ASN A 27 -0.18 -2.86 20.67
C ASN A 27 -0.89 -3.06 19.33
N PRO A 28 -1.64 -4.17 19.10
CA PRO A 28 -2.30 -4.44 17.83
C PRO A 28 -3.26 -3.35 17.35
N PHE A 29 -3.95 -2.66 18.26
CA PHE A 29 -4.84 -1.56 17.91
C PHE A 29 -4.05 -0.34 17.40
N GLU A 30 -2.98 0.03 18.08
CA GLU A 30 -2.10 1.14 17.68
C GLU A 30 -1.43 0.88 16.34
N LEU A 31 -0.98 -0.36 16.08
CA LEU A 31 -0.38 -0.76 14.81
C LEU A 31 -1.33 -0.61 13.63
N VAL A 32 -2.59 -0.98 13.79
CA VAL A 32 -3.58 -0.82 12.73
C VAL A 32 -4.09 0.61 12.66
N LEU A 33 -4.22 1.30 13.80
CA LEU A 33 -4.68 2.70 13.82
C LEU A 33 -3.68 3.65 13.14
N MET A 34 -2.36 3.37 13.21
CA MET A 34 -1.37 4.16 12.47
C MET A 34 -1.63 4.13 10.95
N GLY A 35 -1.98 2.98 10.38
CA GLY A 35 -2.35 2.87 8.97
C GLY A 35 -3.69 3.54 8.67
N THR A 36 -4.67 3.39 9.57
CA THR A 36 -5.94 4.12 9.46
C THR A 36 -5.74 5.65 9.38
N VAL A 37 -4.83 6.20 10.19
CA VAL A 37 -4.48 7.63 10.16
C VAL A 37 -3.83 8.01 8.84
N LEU A 38 -2.94 7.16 8.33
CA LEU A 38 -2.31 7.35 7.02
C LEU A 38 -3.38 7.45 5.91
N GLU A 39 -4.24 6.44 5.81
CA GLU A 39 -5.26 6.36 4.75
C GLU A 39 -6.31 7.48 4.86
N LEU A 40 -6.71 7.82 6.08
CA LEU A 40 -7.60 8.96 6.31
C LEU A 40 -6.95 10.28 5.87
N THR A 41 -5.65 10.44 6.13
CA THR A 41 -4.89 11.62 5.69
C THR A 41 -4.81 11.67 4.16
N VAL A 42 -4.56 10.53 3.50
CA VAL A 42 -4.58 10.43 2.03
C VAL A 42 -5.94 10.85 1.50
N LEU A 43 -7.03 10.31 2.02
CA LEU A 43 -8.40 10.67 1.61
C LEU A 43 -8.69 12.18 1.72
N ILE A 44 -8.22 12.83 2.78
CA ILE A 44 -8.46 14.25 3.02
C ILE A 44 -7.62 15.12 2.07
N PHE A 45 -6.35 14.77 1.86
CA PHE A 45 -5.39 15.65 1.20
C PHE A 45 -5.20 15.36 -0.30
N GLU A 46 -5.54 14.14 -0.80
CA GLU A 46 -5.30 13.75 -2.20
C GLU A 46 -5.86 14.76 -3.20
N GLY A 47 -7.07 15.21 -2.96
CA GLY A 47 -7.65 16.19 -3.85
C GLY A 47 -7.02 17.58 -3.73
N ILE A 48 -6.55 18.02 -2.55
CA ILE A 48 -5.90 19.33 -2.35
C ILE A 48 -4.57 19.35 -3.09
N THR A 49 -3.76 18.31 -2.89
CA THR A 49 -2.44 18.17 -3.49
C THR A 49 -2.52 17.95 -5.01
N GLY A 50 -3.56 17.25 -5.49
CA GLY A 50 -3.83 17.12 -6.92
C GLY A 50 -4.07 18.47 -7.61
N VAL A 51 -4.85 19.36 -6.98
CA VAL A 51 -5.03 20.73 -7.50
C VAL A 51 -3.70 21.49 -7.52
N VAL A 52 -2.87 21.36 -6.51
CA VAL A 52 -1.54 21.99 -6.49
C VAL A 52 -0.70 21.50 -7.66
N ALA A 53 -0.66 20.19 -7.91
CA ALA A 53 0.09 19.61 -9.01
C ALA A 53 -0.39 20.09 -10.38
N ASP A 54 -1.70 20.20 -10.60
CA ASP A 54 -2.29 20.57 -11.90
C ASP A 54 -2.29 22.08 -12.16
N THR A 55 -2.30 22.92 -11.10
CA THR A 55 -2.38 24.38 -11.25
C THR A 55 -1.05 25.08 -11.13
N TYR A 56 -0.11 24.56 -10.34
CA TYR A 56 1.18 25.20 -10.12
C TYR A 56 2.33 24.48 -10.83
N SER A 57 2.61 23.23 -10.49
CA SER A 57 3.70 22.46 -11.08
C SER A 57 3.70 21.04 -10.54
N ARG A 58 3.74 20.03 -11.42
CA ARG A 58 3.90 18.62 -11.05
C ARG A 58 5.28 18.36 -10.45
N ARG A 59 6.32 19.00 -11.00
CA ARG A 59 7.68 18.94 -10.49
C ARG A 59 7.76 19.41 -9.02
N ILE A 60 7.23 20.60 -8.74
CA ILE A 60 7.26 21.17 -7.38
C ILE A 60 6.46 20.29 -6.42
N SER A 61 5.29 19.80 -6.83
CA SER A 61 4.48 18.87 -6.04
C SER A 61 5.31 17.64 -5.61
N VAL A 62 5.92 16.96 -6.57
CA VAL A 62 6.75 15.79 -6.29
C VAL A 62 7.89 16.12 -5.33
N ILE A 63 8.61 17.22 -5.54
CA ILE A 63 9.74 17.62 -4.69
C ILE A 63 9.29 17.92 -3.26
N ILE A 64 8.20 18.66 -3.08
CA ILE A 64 7.62 18.92 -1.75
C ILE A 64 7.27 17.58 -1.07
N GLY A 65 6.62 16.68 -1.81
CA GLY A 65 6.27 15.36 -1.30
C GLY A 65 7.48 14.57 -0.81
N MET A 66 8.62 14.62 -1.53
CA MET A 66 9.85 13.93 -1.11
C MET A 66 10.39 14.46 0.23
N PHE A 67 10.38 15.79 0.44
CA PHE A 67 10.83 16.36 1.70
C PHE A 67 9.88 16.07 2.86
N ILE A 68 8.55 16.10 2.61
CA ILE A 68 7.57 15.75 3.64
C ILE A 68 7.70 14.27 4.02
N LEU A 69 7.81 13.35 3.05
CA LEU A 69 8.06 11.93 3.29
C LEU A 69 9.35 11.72 4.07
N GLY A 70 10.45 12.37 3.64
CA GLY A 70 11.73 12.30 4.33
C GLY A 70 11.64 12.77 5.78
N SER A 71 10.95 13.86 6.03
CA SER A 71 10.74 14.40 7.38
C SER A 71 9.90 13.45 8.24
N GLY A 72 8.79 12.92 7.69
CA GLY A 72 7.91 11.99 8.40
C GLY A 72 8.64 10.72 8.82
N PHE A 73 9.38 10.09 7.91
CA PHE A 73 10.11 8.86 8.20
C PHE A 73 11.32 9.08 9.13
N THR A 74 12.05 10.19 8.96
CA THR A 74 13.13 10.55 9.89
C THR A 74 12.59 10.80 11.29
N MET A 75 11.44 11.47 11.41
CA MET A 75 10.78 11.66 12.69
C MET A 75 10.35 10.33 13.31
N GLU A 76 9.75 9.42 12.52
CA GLU A 76 9.38 8.09 13.01
C GLU A 76 10.59 7.31 13.54
N GLY A 77 11.71 7.31 12.80
CA GLY A 77 12.96 6.71 13.26
C GLY A 77 13.57 7.38 14.51
N SER A 78 13.19 8.63 14.79
CA SER A 78 13.69 9.40 15.93
C SER A 78 12.83 9.28 17.19
N VAL A 79 11.68 8.60 17.14
CA VAL A 79 10.70 8.53 18.24
C VAL A 79 11.34 8.05 19.55
N LEU A 80 12.24 7.05 19.50
CA LEU A 80 12.95 6.58 20.71
C LEU A 80 13.75 7.68 21.40
N TRP A 81 14.28 8.65 20.67
CA TRP A 81 15.04 9.77 21.24
C TRP A 81 14.13 10.91 21.67
N LEU A 82 13.01 11.11 20.96
CA LEU A 82 12.02 12.15 21.26
C LEU A 82 11.18 11.81 22.49
N THR A 83 11.08 10.53 22.85
CA THR A 83 10.27 10.03 23.97
C THR A 83 11.11 9.66 25.21
N GLY A 84 12.30 10.25 25.36
CA GLY A 84 13.14 10.11 26.56
C GLY A 84 12.44 10.56 27.87
N ALA A 85 13.09 10.32 29.01
CA ALA A 85 12.57 10.68 30.32
C ALA A 85 12.17 12.17 30.39
N GLY A 86 10.89 12.44 30.62
CA GLY A 86 10.31 13.79 30.64
C GLY A 86 9.55 14.22 29.39
N SER A 87 9.39 13.36 28.39
CA SER A 87 8.56 13.67 27.22
C SER A 87 7.08 13.82 27.63
N ILE A 88 6.46 14.93 27.25
CA ILE A 88 5.03 15.20 27.45
C ILE A 88 4.19 14.44 26.40
N ILE A 89 4.78 14.15 25.22
CA ILE A 89 4.10 13.53 24.09
C ILE A 89 4.35 12.01 24.13
N SER A 90 3.29 11.22 24.02
CA SER A 90 3.40 9.76 24.01
C SER A 90 4.07 9.25 22.72
N VAL A 91 4.66 8.05 22.79
CA VAL A 91 5.22 7.33 21.62
C VAL A 91 4.21 7.27 20.47
N PHE A 92 2.97 6.86 20.80
CA PHE A 92 1.92 6.71 19.80
C PHE A 92 1.53 8.05 19.15
N ALA A 93 1.51 9.15 19.89
CA ALA A 93 1.22 10.47 19.32
C ALA A 93 2.28 10.92 18.31
N TRP A 94 3.56 10.63 18.56
CA TRP A 94 4.64 10.88 17.57
C TRP A 94 4.47 10.04 16.32
N ILE A 95 4.08 8.76 16.46
CA ILE A 95 3.80 7.88 15.34
C ILE A 95 2.59 8.41 14.53
N VAL A 96 1.50 8.80 15.17
CA VAL A 96 0.35 9.41 14.50
C VAL A 96 0.76 10.64 13.68
N PHE A 97 1.61 11.49 14.25
CA PHE A 97 2.09 12.67 13.54
C PHE A 97 2.98 12.30 12.34
N SER A 98 3.84 11.28 12.46
CA SER A 98 4.62 10.78 11.32
C SER A 98 3.73 10.22 10.22
N GLN A 99 2.65 9.50 10.55
CA GLN A 99 1.71 8.95 9.57
C GLN A 99 0.92 10.05 8.84
N ILE A 100 0.59 11.15 9.53
CA ILE A 100 0.01 12.34 8.89
C ILE A 100 0.98 12.94 7.87
N LEU A 101 2.25 13.11 8.24
CA LEU A 101 3.28 13.59 7.29
C LEU A 101 3.46 12.61 6.12
N PHE A 102 3.47 11.30 6.41
CA PHE A 102 3.54 10.28 5.35
C PHE A 102 2.36 10.43 4.37
N GLY A 103 1.12 10.49 4.87
CA GLY A 103 -0.08 10.64 4.05
C GLY A 103 -0.04 11.90 3.18
N ILE A 104 0.28 13.05 3.77
CA ILE A 104 0.42 14.32 3.03
C ILE A 104 1.52 14.21 1.97
N GLY A 105 2.71 13.74 2.34
CA GLY A 105 3.83 13.59 1.41
C GLY A 105 3.50 12.64 0.26
N TRP A 106 2.82 11.53 0.55
CA TRP A 106 2.40 10.57 -0.47
C TRP A 106 1.41 11.18 -1.47
N THR A 107 0.43 11.94 -1.02
CA THR A 107 -0.54 12.59 -1.90
C THR A 107 0.09 13.64 -2.84
N PHE A 108 1.17 14.30 -2.43
CA PHE A 108 1.94 15.18 -3.31
C PHE A 108 2.68 14.44 -4.43
N VAL A 109 3.00 13.16 -4.23
CA VAL A 109 3.83 12.36 -5.16
C VAL A 109 2.98 11.49 -6.09
N SER A 110 1.98 10.78 -5.57
CA SER A 110 1.31 9.66 -6.22
C SER A 110 0.78 9.98 -7.62
N GLY A 111 -0.11 10.94 -7.77
CA GLY A 111 -0.67 11.34 -9.06
C GLY A 111 0.28 12.20 -9.89
N ALA A 112 0.99 13.14 -9.25
CA ALA A 112 1.85 14.10 -9.91
C ALA A 112 3.03 13.45 -10.63
N ASN A 113 3.63 12.39 -10.08
CA ASN A 113 4.75 11.69 -10.70
C ASN A 113 4.36 11.01 -12.02
N THR A 114 3.26 10.28 -12.03
CA THR A 114 2.79 9.59 -13.25
C THR A 114 2.39 10.60 -14.33
N ALA A 115 1.69 11.64 -13.93
CA ALA A 115 1.28 12.69 -14.83
C ALA A 115 2.49 13.46 -15.42
N TRP A 116 3.51 13.75 -14.61
CA TRP A 116 4.75 14.35 -15.10
C TRP A 116 5.46 13.47 -16.15
N VAL A 117 5.54 12.14 -15.91
CA VAL A 117 6.15 11.22 -16.89
C VAL A 117 5.38 11.28 -18.21
N VAL A 118 4.05 11.21 -18.16
CA VAL A 118 3.21 11.25 -19.37
C VAL A 118 3.39 12.56 -20.13
N ASP A 119 3.44 13.70 -19.44
CA ASP A 119 3.63 15.01 -20.07
C ASP A 119 4.98 15.11 -20.79
N GLU A 120 6.07 14.68 -20.12
CA GLU A 120 7.42 14.88 -20.66
C GLU A 120 7.74 13.94 -21.84
N VAL A 121 7.23 12.71 -21.83
CA VAL A 121 7.59 11.70 -22.85
C VAL A 121 6.47 11.41 -23.83
N GLY A 122 5.24 11.80 -23.54
CA GLY A 122 4.04 11.48 -24.32
C GLY A 122 3.43 10.11 -23.97
N GLU A 123 2.13 9.97 -24.24
CA GLU A 123 1.37 8.76 -23.88
C GLU A 123 1.93 7.47 -24.48
N GLU A 124 2.41 7.54 -25.73
CA GLU A 124 2.94 6.37 -26.46
C GLU A 124 4.19 5.76 -25.78
N GLN A 125 5.07 6.59 -25.24
CA GLN A 125 6.32 6.15 -24.63
C GLN A 125 6.21 5.95 -23.11
N ALA A 126 5.23 6.57 -22.47
CA ALA A 126 5.05 6.52 -21.03
C ALA A 126 4.93 5.09 -20.49
N GLY A 127 4.17 4.23 -21.17
CA GLY A 127 3.99 2.83 -20.78
C GLY A 127 5.33 2.07 -20.72
N ALA A 128 6.17 2.19 -21.73
CA ALA A 128 7.48 1.52 -21.76
C ALA A 128 8.43 2.02 -20.67
N ILE A 129 8.41 3.34 -20.39
CA ILE A 129 9.24 3.96 -19.34
C ILE A 129 8.77 3.53 -17.96
N LEU A 130 7.46 3.49 -17.71
CA LEU A 130 6.89 3.02 -16.45
C LEU A 130 7.22 1.55 -16.19
N MET A 131 7.15 0.69 -17.21
CA MET A 131 7.56 -0.72 -17.09
C MET A 131 9.05 -0.88 -16.79
N ARG A 132 9.92 -0.09 -17.45
CA ARG A 132 11.36 -0.09 -17.16
C ARG A 132 11.64 0.38 -15.72
N SER A 133 10.93 1.41 -15.31
CA SER A 133 10.98 1.94 -13.93
C SER A 133 10.60 0.88 -12.90
N GLN A 134 9.55 0.10 -13.17
CA GLN A 134 9.11 -0.99 -12.30
C GLN A 134 10.19 -2.09 -12.16
N ARG A 135 10.84 -2.48 -13.24
CA ARG A 135 11.96 -3.46 -13.18
C ARG A 135 13.12 -2.96 -12.33
N LEU A 136 13.48 -1.68 -12.45
CA LEU A 136 14.52 -1.06 -11.63
C LEU A 136 14.10 -1.00 -10.15
N SER A 137 12.82 -0.73 -9.87
CA SER A 137 12.27 -0.74 -8.51
C SER A 137 12.40 -2.10 -7.83
N LEU A 138 12.18 -3.19 -8.56
CA LEU A 138 12.33 -4.54 -8.02
C LEU A 138 13.77 -4.85 -7.60
N THR A 139 14.75 -4.45 -8.42
CA THR A 139 16.16 -4.58 -8.05
C THR A 139 16.51 -3.73 -6.83
N ALA A 140 15.99 -2.51 -6.77
CA ALA A 140 16.14 -1.62 -5.64
C ALA A 140 15.52 -2.20 -4.37
N SER A 141 14.35 -2.84 -4.49
CA SER A 141 13.69 -3.49 -3.35
C SER A 141 14.53 -4.62 -2.75
N LEU A 142 15.13 -5.46 -3.58
CA LEU A 142 16.03 -6.53 -3.09
C LEU A 142 17.26 -5.95 -2.36
N LEU A 143 17.85 -4.89 -2.89
CA LEU A 143 18.94 -4.17 -2.20
C LEU A 143 18.45 -3.54 -0.89
N GLY A 144 17.27 -2.93 -0.89
CA GLY A 144 16.64 -2.34 0.28
C GLY A 144 16.37 -3.36 1.39
N ILE A 145 15.93 -4.58 1.04
CA ILE A 145 15.78 -5.68 1.99
C ILE A 145 17.10 -5.99 2.68
N GLY A 146 18.20 -6.10 1.92
CA GLY A 146 19.54 -6.31 2.49
C GLY A 146 19.98 -5.17 3.41
N CYS A 147 19.76 -3.92 2.99
CA CYS A 147 20.02 -2.74 3.81
C CYS A 147 19.19 -2.74 5.10
N SER A 148 17.89 -3.05 5.00
CA SER A 148 17.00 -3.14 6.17
C SER A 148 17.53 -4.10 7.21
N VAL A 149 17.91 -5.31 6.79
CA VAL A 149 18.47 -6.34 7.69
C VAL A 149 19.74 -5.83 8.34
N GLY A 150 20.71 -5.35 7.56
CA GLY A 150 22.01 -4.86 8.09
C GLY A 150 21.84 -3.71 9.09
N LEU A 151 21.01 -2.73 8.77
CA LEU A 151 20.73 -1.57 9.64
C LEU A 151 19.96 -1.97 10.90
N SER A 152 18.95 -2.82 10.77
CA SER A 152 18.14 -3.27 11.90
C SER A 152 18.94 -4.15 12.89
N MET A 153 19.99 -4.82 12.43
CA MET A 153 20.92 -5.55 13.31
C MET A 153 21.77 -4.61 14.18
N ILE A 154 21.98 -3.36 13.76
CA ILE A 154 22.69 -2.34 14.57
C ILE A 154 21.68 -1.74 15.57
N THR A 155 20.63 -1.11 15.09
CA THR A 155 19.47 -0.66 15.88
C THR A 155 18.19 -0.69 15.05
N PRO A 156 17.03 -1.09 15.62
CA PRO A 156 15.79 -1.27 14.86
C PRO A 156 15.20 0.01 14.22
N ASN A 157 15.59 1.19 14.69
CA ASN A 157 15.13 2.48 14.17
C ASN A 157 15.96 3.00 12.98
N LEU A 158 17.20 2.52 12.79
CA LEU A 158 18.07 2.98 11.69
C LEU A 158 17.45 2.84 10.29
N PRO A 159 16.72 1.76 9.97
CA PRO A 159 16.04 1.67 8.68
C PRO A 159 15.16 2.87 8.37
N TYR A 160 14.40 3.38 9.35
CA TYR A 160 13.55 4.56 9.18
C TYR A 160 14.36 5.85 9.01
N LEU A 161 15.43 6.04 9.77
CA LEU A 161 16.28 7.21 9.65
C LEU A 161 16.96 7.27 8.28
N ILE A 162 17.56 6.16 7.85
CA ILE A 162 18.23 6.08 6.55
C ILE A 162 17.22 6.20 5.41
N GLY A 163 16.06 5.55 5.51
CA GLY A 163 14.98 5.67 4.52
C GLY A 163 14.47 7.10 4.39
N GLY A 164 14.25 7.79 5.51
CA GLY A 164 13.88 9.21 5.52
C GLY A 164 14.94 10.12 4.89
N MET A 165 16.22 9.88 5.20
CA MET A 165 17.34 10.59 4.57
C MET A 165 17.42 10.33 3.06
N LEU A 166 17.17 9.09 2.60
CA LEU A 166 17.11 8.77 1.17
C LEU A 166 16.00 9.53 0.45
N TYR A 167 14.84 9.70 1.07
CA TYR A 167 13.76 10.53 0.52
C TYR A 167 14.16 12.01 0.46
N ALA A 168 14.74 12.56 1.51
CA ALA A 168 15.24 13.94 1.51
C ALA A 168 16.32 14.16 0.45
N MET A 169 17.29 13.23 0.35
CA MET A 169 18.32 13.25 -0.68
C MET A 169 17.73 13.16 -2.09
N LEU A 170 16.70 12.34 -2.29
CA LEU A 170 15.98 12.28 -3.55
C LEU A 170 15.30 13.63 -3.85
N GLY A 171 14.70 14.29 -2.87
CA GLY A 171 14.15 15.64 -3.01
C GLY A 171 15.20 16.64 -3.51
N VAL A 172 16.38 16.64 -2.89
CA VAL A 172 17.51 17.50 -3.33
C VAL A 172 17.96 17.15 -4.75
N LEU A 173 18.09 15.86 -5.08
CA LEU A 173 18.45 15.42 -6.42
C LEU A 173 17.43 15.88 -7.46
N LEU A 174 16.14 15.78 -7.16
CA LEU A 174 15.07 16.20 -8.05
C LEU A 174 15.02 17.72 -8.24
N LEU A 175 15.40 18.52 -7.24
CA LEU A 175 15.58 19.98 -7.42
C LEU A 175 16.55 20.31 -8.55
N ILE A 176 17.61 19.50 -8.69
CA ILE A 176 18.69 19.74 -9.66
C ILE A 176 18.35 19.12 -11.03
N VAL A 177 17.87 17.86 -11.04
CA VAL A 177 17.77 17.04 -12.26
C VAL A 177 16.40 17.08 -12.89
N MET A 178 15.32 17.18 -12.11
CA MET A 178 13.95 17.11 -12.63
C MET A 178 13.62 18.39 -13.40
N LYS A 179 13.31 18.27 -14.68
CA LYS A 179 12.87 19.37 -15.54
C LYS A 179 11.37 19.22 -15.82
N GLU A 180 10.70 20.31 -16.00
CA GLU A 180 9.28 20.38 -16.38
C GLU A 180 9.17 21.28 -17.62
N THR A 181 9.18 20.67 -18.80
CA THR A 181 9.29 21.40 -20.08
C THR A 181 7.98 21.43 -20.84
N LYS A 182 7.09 20.45 -20.61
CA LYS A 182 5.82 20.31 -21.34
C LYS A 182 4.58 20.50 -20.49
N PHE A 183 4.74 21.01 -19.28
CA PHE A 183 3.61 21.26 -18.39
C PHE A 183 2.65 22.29 -18.97
N LYS A 184 1.38 21.93 -19.09
CA LYS A 184 0.31 22.86 -19.47
C LYS A 184 -0.54 23.12 -18.24
N ARG A 185 -0.45 24.35 -17.72
CA ARG A 185 -1.27 24.79 -16.60
C ARG A 185 -2.76 24.70 -16.96
N GLN A 186 -3.55 24.06 -16.13
CA GLN A 186 -5.01 24.09 -16.26
C GLN A 186 -5.55 25.43 -15.75
N GLU A 187 -5.81 26.38 -16.66
CA GLU A 187 -6.25 27.74 -16.34
C GLU A 187 -7.65 27.82 -15.70
N HIS A 188 -8.45 26.77 -15.82
CA HIS A 188 -9.83 26.71 -15.34
C HIS A 188 -10.03 25.59 -14.32
N ALA A 189 -9.30 25.63 -13.19
CA ALA A 189 -9.78 24.93 -12.01
C ALA A 189 -10.98 25.71 -11.46
N PRO A 190 -12.24 25.24 -11.58
CA PRO A 190 -13.38 25.97 -11.04
C PRO A 190 -13.13 26.25 -9.56
N GLN A 191 -13.39 27.46 -9.08
CA GLN A 191 -13.28 27.91 -7.68
C GLN A 191 -14.23 27.16 -6.71
N ALA A 192 -14.83 26.05 -7.14
CA ALA A 192 -15.65 25.23 -6.26
C ALA A 192 -14.77 24.67 -5.11
N SER A 193 -15.19 24.94 -3.88
CA SER A 193 -14.62 24.37 -2.65
C SER A 193 -14.27 22.90 -2.87
N HIS A 194 -13.08 22.51 -2.45
CA HIS A 194 -12.52 21.16 -2.58
C HIS A 194 -13.50 20.08 -2.13
N PHE A 195 -14.21 20.32 -1.02
CA PHE A 195 -15.28 19.49 -0.48
C PHE A 195 -16.45 19.34 -1.47
N LYS A 196 -16.82 20.38 -2.21
CA LYS A 196 -17.85 20.31 -3.26
C LYS A 196 -17.38 19.48 -4.47
N ARG A 197 -16.11 19.48 -4.80
CA ARG A 197 -15.56 18.60 -5.87
C ARG A 197 -15.57 17.14 -5.44
N MET A 198 -15.09 16.85 -4.25
CA MET A 198 -15.09 15.48 -3.69
C MET A 198 -16.52 14.95 -3.58
N THR A 199 -17.45 15.71 -2.99
CA THR A 199 -18.87 15.34 -2.94
C THR A 199 -19.51 15.29 -4.33
N GLY A 200 -19.12 16.14 -5.25
CA GLY A 200 -19.55 16.12 -6.65
C GLY A 200 -19.08 14.86 -7.39
N THR A 201 -17.83 14.44 -7.17
CA THR A 201 -17.28 13.19 -7.71
C THR A 201 -18.01 11.98 -7.11
N TRP A 202 -18.26 11.96 -5.80
CA TRP A 202 -19.05 10.91 -5.16
C TRP A 202 -20.50 10.85 -5.65
N LEU A 203 -21.17 12.00 -5.77
CA LEU A 203 -22.56 12.08 -6.26
C LEU A 203 -22.65 11.71 -7.74
N SER A 204 -21.73 12.17 -8.58
CA SER A 204 -21.69 11.78 -10.00
C SER A 204 -21.34 10.31 -10.16
N GLY A 205 -20.38 9.83 -9.37
CA GLY A 205 -20.00 8.42 -9.31
C GLY A 205 -21.13 7.53 -8.81
N ALA A 206 -21.83 7.91 -7.75
CA ALA A 206 -22.99 7.17 -7.26
C ALA A 206 -24.10 7.07 -8.33
N LYS A 207 -24.32 8.13 -9.14
CA LYS A 207 -25.23 8.09 -10.30
C LYS A 207 -24.75 7.12 -11.37
N VAL A 208 -23.43 7.08 -11.65
CA VAL A 208 -22.81 6.15 -12.62
C VAL A 208 -22.92 4.71 -12.11
N VAL A 209 -22.59 4.46 -10.84
CA VAL A 209 -22.72 3.15 -10.17
C VAL A 209 -24.15 2.64 -10.20
N ARG A 210 -25.14 3.53 -9.94
CA ARG A 210 -26.55 3.16 -9.98
C ARG A 210 -27.03 2.74 -11.39
N LYS A 211 -26.38 3.27 -12.44
CA LYS A 211 -26.68 2.91 -13.84
C LYS A 211 -25.92 1.65 -14.29
N HIS A 212 -24.80 1.36 -13.67
CA HIS A 212 -23.92 0.23 -14.03
C HIS A 212 -23.70 -0.68 -12.82
N PRO A 213 -24.48 -1.74 -12.62
CA PRO A 213 -24.39 -2.64 -11.46
C PRO A 213 -22.99 -3.21 -11.23
N LEU A 214 -22.21 -3.39 -12.30
CA LEU A 214 -20.84 -3.88 -12.23
C LEU A 214 -19.90 -2.93 -11.46
N LEU A 215 -20.12 -1.61 -11.57
CA LEU A 215 -19.32 -0.64 -10.82
C LEU A 215 -19.60 -0.72 -9.31
N GLY A 216 -20.84 -0.99 -8.92
CA GLY A 216 -21.17 -1.26 -7.51
C GLY A 216 -20.46 -2.50 -6.97
N VAL A 217 -20.32 -3.51 -7.81
CA VAL A 217 -19.56 -4.73 -7.51
C VAL A 217 -18.08 -4.41 -7.34
N ILE A 218 -17.47 -3.63 -8.25
CA ILE A 218 -16.07 -3.22 -8.17
C ILE A 218 -15.81 -2.47 -6.85
N ILE A 219 -16.65 -1.50 -6.52
CA ILE A 219 -16.54 -0.72 -5.27
C ILE A 219 -16.65 -1.63 -4.04
N ALA A 220 -17.62 -2.55 -4.03
CA ALA A 220 -17.78 -3.48 -2.91
C ALA A 220 -16.54 -4.40 -2.76
N VAL A 221 -16.03 -4.96 -3.86
CA VAL A 221 -14.79 -5.76 -3.85
C VAL A 221 -13.62 -4.97 -3.27
N THR A 222 -13.44 -3.74 -3.73
CA THR A 222 -12.34 -2.89 -3.28
C THR A 222 -12.47 -2.51 -1.81
N LEU A 223 -13.67 -2.13 -1.36
CA LEU A 223 -13.94 -1.77 0.04
C LEU A 223 -13.61 -2.93 1.00
N PHE A 224 -14.13 -4.13 0.72
CA PHE A 224 -13.88 -5.30 1.57
C PHE A 224 -12.42 -5.78 1.49
N SER A 225 -11.79 -5.68 0.32
CA SER A 225 -10.37 -6.01 0.16
C SER A 225 -9.49 -5.05 0.94
N GLY A 226 -9.74 -3.74 0.87
CA GLY A 226 -9.01 -2.73 1.64
C GLY A 226 -9.18 -2.93 3.15
N ALA A 227 -10.41 -3.17 3.62
CA ALA A 227 -10.70 -3.42 5.03
C ALA A 227 -9.94 -4.63 5.60
N ALA A 228 -9.84 -5.69 4.82
CA ALA A 228 -9.10 -6.90 5.19
C ALA A 228 -7.59 -6.73 5.09
N TYR A 229 -7.13 -6.02 4.04
CA TYR A 229 -5.72 -5.83 3.75
C TYR A 229 -5.01 -5.06 4.86
N GLU A 230 -5.59 -3.95 5.34
CA GLU A 230 -5.00 -3.13 6.39
C GLU A 230 -4.71 -3.93 7.65
N GLY A 231 -5.68 -4.74 8.10
CA GLY A 231 -5.50 -5.59 9.27
C GLY A 231 -4.43 -6.66 9.09
N TYR A 232 -4.37 -7.31 7.93
CA TYR A 232 -3.36 -8.31 7.64
C TYR A 232 -1.97 -7.69 7.50
N ASP A 233 -1.84 -6.61 6.73
CA ASP A 233 -0.55 -5.99 6.41
C ASP A 233 0.15 -5.44 7.65
N ARG A 234 -0.60 -4.83 8.56
CA ARG A 234 -0.05 -4.29 9.81
C ARG A 234 0.26 -5.35 10.87
N LEU A 235 -0.39 -6.52 10.81
CA LEU A 235 -0.34 -7.50 11.91
C LEU A 235 0.43 -8.78 11.59
N TRP A 236 0.80 -9.07 10.34
CA TRP A 236 1.49 -10.33 10.04
C TRP A 236 2.89 -10.41 10.69
N GLN A 237 3.70 -9.34 10.67
CA GLN A 237 4.99 -9.29 11.36
C GLN A 237 4.83 -9.35 12.89
N PRO A 238 4.00 -8.50 13.51
CA PRO A 238 3.66 -8.59 14.93
C PRO A 238 3.16 -9.98 15.35
N PHE A 239 2.38 -10.65 14.50
CA PHE A 239 1.90 -12.00 14.78
C PHE A 239 3.04 -13.03 14.82
N LEU A 240 4.02 -12.94 13.93
CA LEU A 240 5.20 -13.80 13.97
C LEU A 240 6.08 -13.51 15.20
N ILE A 241 6.17 -12.25 15.64
CA ILE A 241 6.97 -11.85 16.80
C ILE A 241 6.30 -12.28 18.10
N SER A 242 5.05 -11.88 18.32
CA SER A 242 4.36 -11.98 19.62
C SER A 242 3.32 -13.09 19.67
N GLY A 243 2.76 -13.50 18.52
CA GLY A 243 1.67 -14.49 18.46
C GLY A 243 2.14 -15.93 18.36
N ILE A 244 3.20 -16.18 17.62
CA ILE A 244 3.79 -17.53 17.41
C ILE A 244 5.15 -17.63 18.11
N GLY A 245 5.94 -16.56 18.08
CA GLY A 245 7.35 -16.54 18.44
C GLY A 245 8.24 -17.05 17.29
N LEU A 246 9.45 -16.51 17.23
CA LEU A 246 10.46 -16.95 16.28
C LEU A 246 11.16 -18.23 16.80
N PRO A 247 11.65 -19.09 15.90
CA PRO A 247 12.37 -20.28 16.32
C PRO A 247 13.68 -19.90 17.03
N ASP A 248 14.04 -20.69 18.05
CA ASP A 248 15.26 -20.51 18.83
C ASP A 248 16.50 -20.96 18.02
N LEU A 249 16.66 -20.41 16.85
CA LEU A 249 17.83 -20.55 16.02
C LEU A 249 18.68 -19.28 16.25
N LYS A 250 19.99 -19.42 16.34
CA LYS A 250 20.95 -18.29 16.53
C LYS A 250 20.93 -17.27 15.36
N VAL A 251 19.75 -16.98 14.84
CA VAL A 251 19.48 -16.08 13.70
C VAL A 251 18.66 -14.89 14.19
N SER A 252 19.08 -13.68 13.88
CA SER A 252 18.37 -12.47 14.30
C SER A 252 16.99 -12.37 13.63
N MET A 253 16.02 -11.73 14.32
CA MET A 253 14.69 -11.44 13.76
C MET A 253 14.79 -10.71 12.42
N ALA A 254 15.72 -9.78 12.28
CA ALA A 254 15.92 -9.01 11.05
C ALA A 254 16.24 -9.92 9.85
N VAL A 255 17.09 -10.93 10.04
CA VAL A 255 17.41 -11.90 8.98
C VAL A 255 16.19 -12.71 8.58
N TRP A 256 15.37 -13.16 9.54
CA TRP A 256 14.12 -13.86 9.24
C TRP A 256 13.18 -13.02 8.38
N PHE A 257 12.92 -11.78 8.75
CA PHE A 257 12.06 -10.89 7.96
C PHE A 257 12.67 -10.56 6.60
N GLY A 258 13.98 -10.41 6.52
CA GLY A 258 14.68 -10.24 5.25
C GLY A 258 14.51 -11.43 4.31
N VAL A 259 14.71 -12.65 4.81
CA VAL A 259 14.53 -13.89 4.02
C VAL A 259 13.09 -14.05 3.56
N VAL A 260 12.10 -13.82 4.45
CA VAL A 260 10.68 -13.89 4.11
C VAL A 260 10.31 -12.86 3.05
N SER A 261 10.76 -11.61 3.20
CA SER A 261 10.48 -10.53 2.23
C SER A 261 11.14 -10.78 0.88
N ALA A 262 12.39 -11.25 0.87
CA ALA A 262 13.08 -11.63 -0.38
C ALA A 262 12.39 -12.81 -1.07
N ALA A 263 12.05 -13.85 -0.31
CA ALA A 263 11.31 -15.01 -0.84
C ALA A 263 9.94 -14.61 -1.39
N ALA A 264 9.17 -13.77 -0.68
CA ALA A 264 7.89 -13.26 -1.14
C ALA A 264 8.02 -12.46 -2.44
N THR A 265 9.04 -11.60 -2.53
CA THR A 265 9.34 -10.82 -3.75
C THR A 265 9.67 -11.73 -4.93
N LEU A 266 10.52 -12.74 -4.74
CA LEU A 266 10.92 -13.68 -5.79
C LEU A 266 9.74 -14.58 -6.23
N LEU A 267 8.95 -15.07 -5.28
CA LEU A 267 7.73 -15.85 -5.56
C LEU A 267 6.68 -15.00 -6.29
N GLY A 268 6.52 -13.75 -5.90
CA GLY A 268 5.64 -12.80 -6.60
C GLY A 268 6.07 -12.60 -8.05
N LEU A 269 7.36 -12.35 -8.29
CA LEU A 269 7.92 -12.20 -9.64
C LEU A 269 7.71 -13.45 -10.51
N GLY A 270 8.01 -14.62 -9.96
CA GLY A 270 7.79 -15.91 -10.63
C GLY A 270 6.32 -16.14 -10.94
N GLY A 271 5.46 -15.86 -9.95
CA GLY A 271 4.01 -16.00 -10.06
C GLY A 271 3.39 -15.08 -11.10
N VAL A 272 3.82 -13.82 -11.18
CA VAL A 272 3.35 -12.87 -12.22
C VAL A 272 3.70 -13.38 -13.62
N ARG A 273 4.96 -13.81 -13.83
CA ARG A 273 5.38 -14.39 -15.13
C ARG A 273 4.58 -15.65 -15.50
N LEU A 274 4.29 -16.47 -14.49
CA LEU A 274 3.46 -17.66 -14.69
C LEU A 274 2.03 -17.28 -15.07
N ALA A 275 1.44 -16.31 -14.36
CA ALA A 275 0.10 -15.80 -14.64
C ALA A 275 0.00 -15.21 -16.05
N GLU A 276 0.98 -14.41 -16.50
CA GLU A 276 1.03 -13.87 -17.85
C GLU A 276 1.05 -14.97 -18.93
N LYS A 277 1.71 -16.10 -18.65
CA LYS A 277 1.81 -17.24 -19.58
C LYS A 277 0.52 -18.08 -19.61
N TRP A 278 -0.16 -18.24 -18.47
CA TRP A 278 -1.26 -19.20 -18.33
C TRP A 278 -2.64 -18.56 -18.36
N ILE A 279 -2.75 -17.28 -18.01
CA ILE A 279 -4.01 -16.54 -18.01
C ILE A 279 -4.12 -15.78 -19.34
N ASP A 280 -5.12 -16.11 -20.12
CA ASP A 280 -5.47 -15.34 -21.31
C ASP A 280 -6.09 -14.02 -20.90
N MET A 281 -5.25 -12.98 -20.82
CA MET A 281 -5.62 -11.63 -20.38
C MET A 281 -6.61 -10.92 -21.31
N LYS A 282 -6.93 -11.50 -22.47
CA LYS A 282 -7.97 -10.99 -23.40
C LYS A 282 -9.34 -11.59 -23.12
N ASN A 283 -9.40 -12.70 -22.37
CA ASN A 283 -10.63 -13.41 -22.06
C ASN A 283 -11.13 -13.03 -20.66
N GLU A 284 -12.16 -12.22 -20.60
CA GLU A 284 -12.75 -11.72 -19.34
C GLU A 284 -13.16 -12.84 -18.38
N ARG A 285 -13.68 -13.96 -18.90
CA ARG A 285 -14.08 -15.12 -18.07
C ARG A 285 -12.87 -15.77 -17.41
N LYS A 286 -11.75 -15.93 -18.14
CA LYS A 286 -10.51 -16.48 -17.58
C LYS A 286 -9.89 -15.54 -16.55
N VAL A 287 -9.91 -14.23 -16.80
CA VAL A 287 -9.43 -13.22 -15.87
C VAL A 287 -10.30 -13.22 -14.60
N SER A 288 -11.63 -13.24 -14.72
CA SER A 288 -12.53 -13.30 -13.54
C SER A 288 -12.37 -14.60 -12.75
N ALA A 289 -12.17 -15.75 -13.42
CA ALA A 289 -11.90 -17.03 -12.77
C ALA A 289 -10.55 -17.02 -12.03
N ALA A 290 -9.51 -16.43 -12.64
CA ALA A 290 -8.22 -16.25 -11.99
C ALA A 290 -8.33 -15.36 -10.74
N MET A 291 -9.10 -14.26 -10.81
CA MET A 291 -9.35 -13.39 -9.64
C MET A 291 -10.06 -14.15 -8.53
N LEU A 292 -11.06 -14.98 -8.83
CA LEU A 292 -11.72 -15.81 -7.83
C LEU A 292 -10.73 -16.78 -7.19
N LEU A 293 -9.94 -17.48 -8.00
CA LEU A 293 -8.95 -18.46 -7.50
C LEU A 293 -7.89 -17.79 -6.62
N LEU A 294 -7.32 -16.66 -7.06
CA LEU A 294 -6.31 -15.92 -6.29
C LEU A 294 -6.89 -15.39 -4.99
N THR A 295 -8.14 -14.91 -5.01
CA THR A 295 -8.83 -14.48 -3.78
C THR A 295 -9.08 -15.66 -2.84
N MET A 296 -9.49 -16.83 -3.34
CA MET A 296 -9.64 -18.04 -2.52
C MET A 296 -8.31 -18.44 -1.87
N ILE A 297 -7.23 -18.48 -2.65
CA ILE A 297 -5.89 -18.80 -2.13
C ILE A 297 -5.48 -17.81 -1.04
N ARG A 298 -5.69 -16.51 -1.28
CA ARG A 298 -5.36 -15.45 -0.32
C ARG A 298 -6.16 -15.57 0.97
N VAL A 299 -7.47 -15.77 0.89
CA VAL A 299 -8.34 -15.97 2.07
C VAL A 299 -7.91 -17.20 2.83
N ALA A 300 -7.70 -18.34 2.14
CA ALA A 300 -7.24 -19.58 2.76
C ALA A 300 -5.87 -19.38 3.46
N ALA A 301 -4.94 -18.65 2.84
CA ALA A 301 -3.63 -18.39 3.42
C ALA A 301 -3.73 -17.50 4.68
N ILE A 302 -4.56 -16.44 4.67
CA ILE A 302 -4.77 -15.56 5.85
C ILE A 302 -5.45 -16.34 6.99
N LEU A 303 -6.48 -17.13 6.69
CA LEU A 303 -7.14 -17.97 7.69
C LEU A 303 -6.20 -19.07 8.23
N SER A 304 -5.40 -19.67 7.34
CA SER A 304 -4.36 -20.65 7.71
C SER A 304 -3.29 -20.02 8.63
N LEU A 305 -2.89 -18.77 8.37
CA LEU A 305 -1.98 -18.02 9.24
C LEU A 305 -2.58 -17.85 10.65
N ALA A 306 -3.86 -17.46 10.74
CA ALA A 306 -4.53 -17.27 12.04
C ALA A 306 -4.53 -18.53 12.91
N VAL A 307 -4.62 -19.71 12.30
CA VAL A 307 -4.64 -21.02 13.02
C VAL A 307 -3.28 -21.72 13.03
N ALA A 308 -2.22 -21.05 12.54
CA ALA A 308 -0.90 -21.66 12.43
C ALA A 308 -0.41 -22.20 13.79
N PRO A 309 -0.01 -23.49 13.86
CA PRO A 309 0.46 -24.11 15.09
C PRO A 309 1.94 -23.80 15.39
N ASN A 310 2.71 -23.44 14.37
CA ASN A 310 4.14 -23.20 14.47
C ASN A 310 4.63 -22.18 13.43
N PHE A 311 5.89 -21.75 13.60
CA PHE A 311 6.52 -20.75 12.75
C PHE A 311 6.64 -21.17 11.28
N ALA A 312 6.99 -22.42 10.99
CA ALA A 312 7.15 -22.90 9.60
C ALA A 312 5.82 -22.82 8.83
N TRP A 313 4.72 -23.24 9.46
CA TRP A 313 3.38 -23.12 8.90
C TRP A 313 3.01 -21.66 8.64
N ALA A 314 3.28 -20.79 9.60
CA ALA A 314 3.00 -19.36 9.49
C ALA A 314 3.75 -18.72 8.32
N ILE A 315 5.05 -19.03 8.16
CA ILE A 315 5.86 -18.53 7.03
C ILE A 315 5.30 -18.98 5.69
N VAL A 316 4.93 -20.26 5.55
CA VAL A 316 4.31 -20.75 4.31
C VAL A 316 3.02 -19.96 4.01
N SER A 317 2.18 -19.75 5.03
CA SER A 317 0.93 -18.98 4.88
C SER A 317 1.21 -17.53 4.46
N VAL A 318 2.20 -16.86 5.06
CA VAL A 318 2.61 -15.49 4.70
C VAL A 318 3.13 -15.42 3.27
N LEU A 319 3.97 -16.37 2.86
CA LEU A 319 4.52 -16.42 1.51
C LEU A 319 3.44 -16.64 0.45
N ILE A 320 2.47 -17.52 0.71
CA ILE A 320 1.33 -17.77 -0.18
C ILE A 320 0.44 -16.52 -0.25
N ALA A 321 0.15 -15.89 0.87
CA ALA A 321 -0.64 -14.65 0.90
C ALA A 321 0.05 -13.52 0.12
N GLY A 322 1.35 -13.28 0.35
CA GLY A 322 2.14 -12.27 -0.33
C GLY A 322 2.26 -12.52 -1.84
N ALA A 323 2.56 -13.75 -2.26
CA ALA A 323 2.58 -14.13 -3.66
C ALA A 323 1.22 -13.93 -4.33
N SER A 324 0.13 -14.29 -3.65
CA SER A 324 -1.24 -14.08 -4.16
C SER A 324 -1.54 -12.60 -4.40
N VAL A 325 -1.10 -11.69 -3.52
CA VAL A 325 -1.25 -10.23 -3.70
C VAL A 325 -0.51 -9.77 -4.94
N SER A 326 0.78 -10.12 -5.05
CA SER A 326 1.62 -9.70 -6.19
C SER A 326 1.07 -10.16 -7.54
N ILE A 327 0.48 -11.37 -7.59
CA ILE A 327 -0.14 -11.91 -8.82
C ILE A 327 -1.50 -11.26 -9.07
N SER A 328 -2.29 -10.99 -8.01
CA SER A 328 -3.63 -10.41 -8.15
C SER A 328 -3.61 -8.99 -8.70
N GLU A 329 -2.59 -8.21 -8.40
CA GLU A 329 -2.51 -6.79 -8.75
C GLU A 329 -2.58 -6.54 -10.27
N PRO A 330 -1.74 -7.14 -11.15
CA PRO A 330 -1.85 -6.97 -12.59
C PRO A 330 -3.12 -7.62 -13.18
N VAL A 331 -3.58 -8.74 -12.61
CA VAL A 331 -4.81 -9.42 -13.06
C VAL A 331 -6.03 -8.56 -12.75
N TYR A 332 -6.09 -7.95 -11.55
CA TYR A 332 -7.15 -7.01 -11.17
C TYR A 332 -7.15 -5.76 -12.02
N GLY A 333 -5.99 -5.18 -12.28
CA GLY A 333 -5.86 -4.03 -13.17
C GLY A 333 -6.38 -4.33 -14.58
N THR A 334 -6.07 -5.52 -15.11
CA THR A 334 -6.59 -5.99 -16.40
C THR A 334 -8.12 -6.16 -16.34
N TRP A 335 -8.64 -6.86 -15.36
CA TRP A 335 -10.08 -7.06 -15.17
C TRP A 335 -10.83 -5.74 -15.06
N LEU A 336 -10.29 -4.79 -14.29
CA LEU A 336 -10.86 -3.46 -14.13
C LEU A 336 -10.91 -2.72 -15.47
N ASN A 337 -9.80 -2.70 -16.22
CA ASN A 337 -9.74 -2.00 -17.50
C ASN A 337 -10.65 -2.60 -18.58
N MET A 338 -10.89 -3.90 -18.58
CA MET A 338 -11.83 -4.57 -19.50
C MET A 338 -13.27 -4.16 -19.24
N ASN A 339 -13.60 -3.75 -18.01
CA ASN A 339 -14.96 -3.45 -17.58
C ASN A 339 -15.25 -1.93 -17.51
N LEU A 340 -14.30 -1.08 -17.92
CA LEU A 340 -14.44 0.36 -17.87
C LEU A 340 -14.50 1.00 -19.25
N GLU A 341 -15.52 1.81 -19.51
CA GLU A 341 -15.60 2.65 -20.68
C GLU A 341 -14.55 3.78 -20.63
N SER A 342 -13.95 4.10 -21.77
CA SER A 342 -12.89 5.12 -21.85
C SER A 342 -13.32 6.49 -21.30
N LYS A 343 -14.60 6.87 -21.51
CA LYS A 343 -15.16 8.15 -21.06
C LYS A 343 -15.27 8.28 -19.51
N THR A 344 -15.48 7.16 -18.81
CA THR A 344 -15.71 7.14 -17.36
C THR A 344 -14.53 6.56 -16.59
N ARG A 345 -13.51 6.04 -17.30
CA ARG A 345 -12.38 5.32 -16.71
C ARG A 345 -11.68 6.09 -15.60
N ALA A 346 -11.29 7.35 -15.84
CA ALA A 346 -10.60 8.16 -14.84
C ALA A 346 -11.44 8.35 -13.57
N THR A 347 -12.73 8.64 -13.71
CA THR A 347 -13.66 8.83 -12.57
C THR A 347 -13.80 7.53 -11.78
N VAL A 348 -13.95 6.38 -12.46
CA VAL A 348 -14.11 5.09 -11.79
C VAL A 348 -12.83 4.66 -11.09
N LEU A 349 -11.66 4.85 -11.71
CA LEU A 349 -10.36 4.57 -11.07
C LEU A 349 -10.16 5.40 -9.80
N SER A 350 -10.50 6.68 -9.82
CA SER A 350 -10.48 7.53 -8.62
C SER A 350 -11.44 7.01 -7.54
N MET A 351 -12.64 6.56 -7.92
CA MET A 351 -13.60 5.97 -6.96
C MET A 351 -13.09 4.66 -6.38
N VAL A 352 -12.44 3.82 -7.18
CA VAL A 352 -11.81 2.57 -6.72
C VAL A 352 -10.74 2.87 -5.68
N SER A 353 -9.82 3.81 -5.96
CA SER A 353 -8.78 4.21 -5.01
C SER A 353 -9.37 4.75 -3.70
N GLN A 354 -10.37 5.64 -3.79
CA GLN A 354 -11.06 6.18 -2.61
C GLN A 354 -11.84 5.11 -1.84
N SER A 355 -12.41 4.13 -2.54
CA SER A 355 -13.13 3.01 -1.89
C SER A 355 -12.16 2.08 -1.16
N ASP A 356 -10.96 1.89 -1.69
CA ASP A 356 -9.91 1.13 -1.03
C ASP A 356 -9.47 1.80 0.27
N ALA A 357 -9.13 3.09 0.21
CA ALA A 357 -8.75 3.87 1.38
C ALA A 357 -9.87 3.97 2.42
N LEU A 358 -11.15 4.07 1.99
CA LEU A 358 -12.30 3.99 2.89
C LEU A 358 -12.42 2.62 3.54
N GLY A 359 -12.19 1.54 2.79
CA GLY A 359 -12.16 0.18 3.31
C GLY A 359 -11.11 0.03 4.40
N GLN A 360 -9.89 0.45 4.13
CA GLN A 360 -8.76 0.43 5.07
C GLN A 360 -9.08 1.27 6.32
N THR A 361 -9.58 2.50 6.14
CA THR A 361 -9.94 3.40 7.24
C THR A 361 -11.07 2.83 8.12
N ALA A 362 -12.07 2.17 7.54
CA ALA A 362 -13.20 1.64 8.29
C ALA A 362 -12.91 0.25 8.91
N GLY A 363 -12.23 -0.62 8.17
CA GLY A 363 -11.93 -1.98 8.60
C GLY A 363 -10.79 -2.07 9.60
N GLY A 364 -9.76 -1.24 9.42
CA GLY A 364 -8.58 -1.23 10.25
C GLY A 364 -8.88 -1.15 11.75
N PRO A 365 -9.56 -0.11 12.24
CA PRO A 365 -9.87 0.05 13.67
C PRO A 365 -10.63 -1.13 14.26
N VAL A 366 -11.55 -1.74 13.49
CA VAL A 366 -12.32 -2.92 13.94
C VAL A 366 -11.39 -4.11 14.13
N VAL A 367 -10.53 -4.41 13.14
CA VAL A 367 -9.57 -5.50 13.20
C VAL A 367 -8.55 -5.28 14.33
N GLY A 368 -8.04 -4.06 14.47
CA GLY A 368 -7.10 -3.68 15.53
C GLY A 368 -7.71 -3.79 16.93
N TRP A 369 -8.96 -3.35 17.10
CA TRP A 369 -9.69 -3.48 18.36
C TRP A 369 -9.88 -4.95 18.76
N ILE A 370 -10.25 -5.82 17.82
CA ILE A 370 -10.32 -7.26 18.04
C ILE A 370 -8.97 -7.80 18.54
N GLY A 371 -7.87 -7.35 17.93
CA GLY A 371 -6.51 -7.75 18.31
C GLY A 371 -6.15 -7.38 19.76
N SER A 372 -6.46 -6.17 20.16
CA SER A 372 -6.18 -5.69 21.52
C SER A 372 -7.13 -6.29 22.58
N ARG A 373 -8.39 -6.56 22.20
CA ARG A 373 -9.39 -7.07 23.16
C ARG A 373 -9.30 -8.57 23.36
N PHE A 374 -9.00 -9.33 22.33
CA PHE A 374 -9.00 -10.80 22.36
C PHE A 374 -7.60 -11.37 22.14
N SER A 375 -7.10 -11.29 20.90
CA SER A 375 -5.75 -11.73 20.54
C SER A 375 -5.40 -11.29 19.12
N ILE A 376 -4.10 -11.21 18.82
CA ILE A 376 -3.60 -10.96 17.48
C ILE A 376 -4.04 -12.05 16.46
N ARG A 377 -4.24 -13.30 16.93
CA ARG A 377 -4.82 -14.40 16.13
C ARG A 377 -6.25 -14.08 15.71
N ALA A 378 -7.08 -13.60 16.64
CA ALA A 378 -8.45 -13.19 16.36
C ALA A 378 -8.51 -12.04 15.36
N SER A 379 -7.56 -11.12 15.42
CA SER A 379 -7.40 -10.02 14.46
C SER A 379 -7.14 -10.51 13.05
N ILE A 380 -6.16 -11.39 12.86
CA ILE A 380 -5.84 -11.98 11.55
C ILE A 380 -7.01 -12.81 11.04
N LEU A 381 -7.68 -13.58 11.92
CA LEU A 381 -8.88 -14.31 11.56
C LEU A 381 -9.99 -13.39 11.04
N SER A 382 -10.23 -12.28 11.75
CA SER A 382 -11.24 -11.29 11.34
C SER A 382 -10.91 -10.63 10.00
N ALA A 383 -9.63 -10.34 9.73
CA ALA A 383 -9.17 -9.86 8.43
C ALA A 383 -9.48 -10.88 7.31
N GLY A 384 -9.23 -12.17 7.54
CA GLY A 384 -9.60 -13.24 6.58
C GLY A 384 -11.12 -13.33 6.35
N ILE A 385 -11.93 -13.20 7.40
CA ILE A 385 -13.39 -13.21 7.32
C ILE A 385 -13.93 -12.00 6.54
N LEU A 386 -13.34 -10.82 6.71
CA LEU A 386 -13.71 -9.62 5.97
C LEU A 386 -13.51 -9.75 4.45
N MET A 387 -12.67 -10.67 3.99
CA MET A 387 -12.52 -10.97 2.56
C MET A 387 -13.56 -11.95 2.00
N LEU A 388 -14.31 -12.67 2.81
CA LEU A 388 -15.30 -13.67 2.33
C LEU A 388 -16.37 -13.06 1.39
N PRO A 389 -16.91 -11.85 1.62
CA PRO A 389 -17.84 -11.22 0.69
C PRO A 389 -17.26 -11.07 -0.73
N VAL A 390 -15.96 -10.86 -0.87
CA VAL A 390 -15.28 -10.74 -2.17
C VAL A 390 -15.37 -12.04 -2.97
N LEU A 391 -15.25 -13.20 -2.30
CA LEU A 391 -15.44 -14.51 -2.93
C LEU A 391 -16.86 -14.70 -3.45
N ALA A 392 -17.86 -14.32 -2.64
CA ALA A 392 -19.25 -14.40 -3.04
C ALA A 392 -19.54 -13.53 -4.26
N VAL A 393 -18.92 -12.36 -4.33
CA VAL A 393 -19.07 -11.41 -5.44
C VAL A 393 -18.48 -12.00 -6.73
N PHE A 394 -17.22 -12.44 -6.73
CA PHE A 394 -16.60 -13.05 -7.92
C PHE A 394 -17.31 -14.34 -8.34
N GLY A 395 -17.77 -15.16 -7.39
CA GLY A 395 -18.56 -16.35 -7.67
C GLY A 395 -19.89 -16.03 -8.39
N ARG A 396 -20.56 -14.92 -8.02
CA ARG A 396 -21.79 -14.47 -8.70
C ARG A 396 -21.52 -13.92 -10.10
N ILE A 397 -20.39 -13.22 -10.30
CA ILE A 397 -20.01 -12.71 -11.63
C ILE A 397 -19.83 -13.87 -12.61
N ILE A 398 -19.13 -14.91 -12.20
CA ILE A 398 -18.88 -16.09 -13.05
C ILE A 398 -20.18 -16.82 -13.34
N ARG A 399 -21.08 -16.98 -12.35
CA ARG A 399 -22.38 -17.63 -12.52
C ARG A 399 -23.33 -16.90 -13.44
N LYS A 400 -23.39 -15.55 -13.38
CA LYS A 400 -24.32 -14.76 -14.20
C LYS A 400 -23.89 -14.66 -15.65
N ARG A 401 -22.66 -15.03 -16.00
CA ARG A 401 -22.10 -14.98 -17.36
C ARG A 401 -21.92 -16.38 -17.97
N ILE A 402 -22.46 -17.42 -17.31
CA ILE A 402 -22.67 -18.76 -17.83
C ILE A 402 -24.08 -18.87 -18.35
#